data_6e9f93f105c493c5a82fc1cf77f7e291
#
_entry.id   6e9f93f105c493c5a82fc1cf77f7e291
#
_cell.length_a   1.000
_cell.length_b   1.000
_cell.length_c   1.000
_cell.angle_alpha   90.00
_cell.angle_beta   90.00
_cell.angle_gamma   90.00
#
_symmetry.space_group_name_H-M   'P 1'
#
loop_
_entity.id
_entity.type
_entity.pdbx_description
1 polymer ?
#
loop_
_entity_poly.entity_id
_entity_poly.type
_entity_poly.pdbx_seq_one_letter_code
_entity_poly.pdbx_strand_id
1 'polypeptide(L)'
;MGLTGAGGGILAVPVLVAGMHWSMQQAAPVALIAVAAGAAVGAIDGFRHHLVRYKAAILMAICGIPVTRLGQYWAHLLPQFLLMGGFALLMLAVSWRFYKQSKQTQVNPEEDTLRLAFISNDTGKFIWTPVAALVLAAIGMLTGLMTGLLGVGGGFLIVPLMRRFTHLAIPGIVATSLFVITLVGSGGVANALLAGAELPVVETSSFVGAMIGGMLVGRRVSRKLQAWQVQRGFALLLFAVSLYMLGKAYLNFQL
;
A
#
# COMPACT_ATOMS: atom_id res chain seq x y z
N MET A 1 -6.25 -5.55 -4.09
CA MET A 1 -5.34 -4.89 -5.04
C MET A 1 -5.97 -4.73 -6.42
N GLY A 2 -6.53 -5.77 -7.02
CA GLY A 2 -7.11 -5.71 -8.36
C GLY A 2 -8.25 -4.71 -8.55
N LEU A 3 -9.06 -4.45 -7.53
CA LEU A 3 -10.19 -3.52 -7.57
C LEU A 3 -9.78 -2.06 -7.32
N THR A 4 -8.89 -1.83 -6.36
CA THR A 4 -8.54 -0.48 -5.84
C THR A 4 -7.15 -0.01 -6.28
N GLY A 5 -6.46 -0.79 -7.11
CA GLY A 5 -5.07 -0.56 -7.43
C GLY A 5 -4.16 -0.92 -6.24
N ALA A 6 -3.45 0.06 -5.70
CA ALA A 6 -2.48 -0.17 -4.62
C ALA A 6 -3.09 -0.32 -3.21
N GLY A 7 -4.41 -0.03 -3.02
CA GLY A 7 -5.02 -0.01 -1.68
C GLY A 7 -5.30 -1.39 -1.07
N GLY A 8 -5.48 -2.42 -1.90
CA GLY A 8 -5.92 -3.75 -1.42
C GLY A 8 -4.94 -4.47 -0.47
N GLY A 9 -3.67 -4.11 -0.49
CA GLY A 9 -2.67 -4.69 0.42
C GLY A 9 -2.91 -4.38 1.90
N ILE A 10 -3.63 -3.31 2.23
CA ILE A 10 -3.91 -2.91 3.61
C ILE A 10 -4.73 -3.96 4.38
N LEU A 11 -5.44 -4.84 3.67
CA LEU A 11 -6.23 -5.91 4.27
C LEU A 11 -5.44 -7.19 4.54
N ALA A 12 -4.22 -7.32 4.01
CA ALA A 12 -3.45 -8.55 4.12
C ALA A 12 -3.13 -8.92 5.58
N VAL A 13 -2.62 -7.97 6.36
CA VAL A 13 -2.29 -8.19 7.78
C VAL A 13 -3.55 -8.49 8.62
N PRO A 14 -4.64 -7.69 8.55
CA PRO A 14 -5.87 -8.01 9.29
C PRO A 14 -6.44 -9.39 9.00
N VAL A 15 -6.40 -9.82 7.75
CA VAL A 15 -6.91 -11.16 7.36
C VAL A 15 -6.10 -12.26 8.05
N LEU A 16 -4.77 -12.13 8.09
CA LEU A 16 -3.91 -13.11 8.79
C LEU A 16 -4.12 -13.07 10.31
N VAL A 17 -4.20 -11.87 10.89
CA VAL A 17 -4.43 -11.69 12.33
C VAL A 17 -5.82 -12.19 12.76
N ALA A 18 -6.84 -12.01 11.92
CA ALA A 18 -8.20 -12.46 12.21
C ALA A 18 -8.40 -13.96 11.93
N GLY A 19 -7.86 -14.46 10.81
CA GLY A 19 -8.08 -15.82 10.36
C GLY A 19 -7.17 -16.84 11.02
N MET A 20 -5.91 -16.49 11.30
CA MET A 20 -4.91 -17.41 11.86
C MET A 20 -4.55 -17.09 13.32
N HIS A 21 -5.17 -16.08 13.91
CA HIS A 21 -4.86 -15.62 15.28
C HIS A 21 -3.39 -15.25 15.53
N TRP A 22 -2.67 -14.90 14.47
CA TRP A 22 -1.26 -14.51 14.56
C TRP A 22 -1.10 -13.11 15.18
N SER A 23 0.07 -12.90 15.79
CA SER A 23 0.49 -11.54 16.18
C SER A 23 0.74 -10.69 14.93
N MET A 24 0.75 -9.36 15.08
CA MET A 24 1.07 -8.47 13.96
C MET A 24 2.50 -8.69 13.45
N GLN A 25 3.45 -8.98 14.36
CA GLN A 25 4.84 -9.25 14.02
C GLN A 25 5.02 -10.52 13.19
N GLN A 26 4.22 -11.56 13.45
CA GLN A 26 4.20 -12.80 12.66
C GLN A 26 3.49 -12.63 11.32
N ALA A 27 2.37 -11.89 11.32
CA ALA A 27 1.57 -11.67 10.11
C ALA A 27 2.27 -10.74 9.09
N ALA A 28 3.03 -9.74 9.57
CA ALA A 28 3.62 -8.71 8.72
C ALA A 28 4.57 -9.24 7.64
N PRO A 29 5.54 -10.14 7.89
CA PRO A 29 6.42 -10.67 6.85
C PRO A 29 5.66 -11.46 5.79
N VAL A 30 4.71 -12.31 6.20
CA VAL A 30 3.89 -13.12 5.27
C VAL A 30 2.98 -12.24 4.41
N ALA A 31 2.32 -11.26 5.05
CA ALA A 31 1.51 -10.27 4.33
C ALA A 31 2.35 -9.50 3.31
N LEU A 32 3.57 -9.11 3.68
CA LEU A 32 4.46 -8.34 2.84
C LEU A 32 4.90 -9.14 1.59
N ILE A 33 5.20 -10.43 1.74
CA ILE A 33 5.50 -11.33 0.62
C ILE A 33 4.30 -11.39 -0.34
N ALA A 34 3.11 -11.64 0.20
CA ALA A 34 1.90 -11.78 -0.60
C ALA A 34 1.52 -10.47 -1.31
N VAL A 35 1.67 -9.33 -0.60
CA VAL A 35 1.42 -8.00 -1.16
C VAL A 35 2.43 -7.66 -2.24
N ALA A 36 3.72 -7.93 -2.03
CA ALA A 36 4.77 -7.71 -3.03
C ALA A 36 4.55 -8.58 -4.27
N ALA A 37 4.20 -9.86 -4.11
CA ALA A 37 3.90 -10.77 -5.22
C ALA A 37 2.65 -10.31 -6.01
N GLY A 38 1.57 -9.96 -5.33
CA GLY A 38 0.38 -9.41 -5.98
C GLY A 38 0.66 -8.09 -6.69
N ALA A 39 1.46 -7.21 -6.08
CA ALA A 39 1.86 -5.95 -6.69
C ALA A 39 2.75 -6.16 -7.92
N ALA A 40 3.65 -7.15 -7.90
CA ALA A 40 4.50 -7.51 -9.04
C ALA A 40 3.68 -7.87 -10.27
N VAL A 41 2.63 -8.69 -10.10
CA VAL A 41 1.70 -9.03 -11.20
C VAL A 41 1.04 -7.78 -11.78
N GLY A 42 0.61 -6.85 -10.91
CA GLY A 42 0.04 -5.58 -11.36
C GLY A 42 1.05 -4.64 -12.01
N ALA A 43 2.29 -4.62 -11.52
CA ALA A 43 3.38 -3.83 -12.10
C ALA A 43 3.78 -4.33 -13.50
N ILE A 44 3.87 -5.66 -13.70
CA ILE A 44 4.18 -6.27 -15.01
C ILE A 44 3.16 -5.82 -16.06
N ASP A 45 1.87 -5.83 -15.71
CA ASP A 45 0.84 -5.35 -16.62
C ASP A 45 0.95 -3.83 -16.85
N GLY A 46 1.27 -3.06 -15.82
CA GLY A 46 1.55 -1.62 -15.93
C GLY A 46 2.73 -1.31 -16.85
N PHE A 47 3.78 -2.15 -16.84
CA PHE A 47 4.92 -2.05 -17.78
C PHE A 47 4.49 -2.36 -19.21
N ARG A 48 3.69 -3.41 -19.42
CA ARG A 48 3.17 -3.76 -20.76
C ARG A 48 2.35 -2.64 -21.42
N HIS A 49 1.69 -1.83 -20.60
CA HIS A 49 0.91 -0.68 -21.06
C HIS A 49 1.67 0.66 -20.99
N HIS A 50 2.99 0.64 -20.73
CA HIS A 50 3.85 1.83 -20.63
C HIS A 50 3.38 2.88 -19.60
N LEU A 51 2.64 2.45 -18.57
CA LEU A 51 2.08 3.32 -17.53
C LEU A 51 3.06 3.58 -16.38
N VAL A 52 4.05 2.71 -16.19
CA VAL A 52 4.97 2.79 -15.04
C VAL A 52 6.02 3.88 -15.25
N ARG A 53 6.12 4.77 -14.27
CA ARG A 53 7.18 5.79 -14.20
C ARG A 53 8.37 5.23 -13.39
N TYR A 54 9.16 4.36 -14.03
CA TYR A 54 10.21 3.57 -13.38
C TYR A 54 11.26 4.42 -12.65
N LYS A 55 11.66 5.59 -13.19
CA LYS A 55 12.63 6.48 -12.55
C LYS A 55 12.13 7.00 -11.20
N ALA A 56 10.86 7.46 -11.14
CA ALA A 56 10.24 7.91 -9.91
C ALA A 56 10.12 6.74 -8.91
N ALA A 57 9.70 5.57 -9.38
CA ALA A 57 9.58 4.39 -8.54
C ALA A 57 10.91 3.91 -7.95
N ILE A 58 11.98 3.92 -8.74
CA ILE A 58 13.34 3.56 -8.26
C ILE A 58 13.81 4.54 -7.20
N LEU A 59 13.65 5.84 -7.40
CA LEU A 59 14.01 6.86 -6.40
C LEU A 59 13.25 6.63 -5.09
N MET A 60 11.93 6.41 -5.16
CA MET A 60 11.11 6.11 -3.99
C MET A 60 11.55 4.83 -3.29
N ALA A 61 11.92 3.78 -4.05
CA ALA A 61 12.39 2.52 -3.51
C ALA A 61 13.77 2.64 -2.83
N ILE A 62 14.72 3.34 -3.47
CA ILE A 62 16.05 3.57 -2.88
C ILE A 62 15.95 4.29 -1.53
N CYS A 63 15.07 5.28 -1.43
CA CYS A 63 14.84 5.99 -0.17
C CYS A 63 13.97 5.18 0.81
N GLY A 64 13.05 4.36 0.31
CA GLY A 64 12.10 3.62 1.13
C GLY A 64 12.68 2.35 1.77
N ILE A 65 13.51 1.58 1.04
CA ILE A 65 14.04 0.29 1.54
C ILE A 65 14.85 0.44 2.84
N PRO A 66 15.79 1.40 2.98
CA PRO A 66 16.50 1.59 4.25
C PRO A 66 15.56 1.94 5.40
N VAL A 67 14.56 2.78 5.14
CA VAL A 67 13.58 3.21 6.14
C VAL A 67 12.62 2.08 6.51
N THR A 68 12.37 1.11 5.61
CA THR A 68 11.61 -0.10 5.93
C THR A 68 12.29 -0.90 7.04
N ARG A 69 13.62 -0.99 7.03
CA ARG A 69 14.39 -1.65 8.11
C ARG A 69 14.18 -0.95 9.46
N LEU A 70 14.20 0.38 9.47
CA LEU A 70 13.89 1.15 10.70
C LEU A 70 12.45 0.89 11.17
N GLY A 71 11.49 0.85 10.26
CA GLY A 71 10.10 0.53 10.59
C GLY A 71 9.95 -0.86 11.20
N GLN A 72 10.62 -1.88 10.64
CA GLN A 72 10.63 -3.23 11.19
C GLN A 72 11.26 -3.27 12.58
N TYR A 73 12.38 -2.60 12.79
CA TYR A 73 13.02 -2.49 14.09
C TYR A 73 12.07 -1.88 15.14
N TRP A 74 11.39 -0.79 14.82
CA TRP A 74 10.41 -0.18 15.72
C TRP A 74 9.19 -1.06 15.95
N ALA A 75 8.74 -1.82 14.94
CA ALA A 75 7.65 -2.77 15.11
C ALA A 75 7.95 -3.88 16.13
N HIS A 76 9.21 -4.26 16.30
CA HIS A 76 9.62 -5.21 17.33
C HIS A 76 9.71 -4.59 18.73
N LEU A 77 9.97 -3.28 18.82
CA LEU A 77 10.03 -2.57 20.11
C LEU A 77 8.66 -2.18 20.63
N LEU A 78 7.70 -1.94 19.74
CA LEU A 78 6.37 -1.50 20.13
C LEU A 78 5.51 -2.68 20.61
N PRO A 79 4.76 -2.49 21.71
CA PRO A 79 3.80 -3.49 22.15
C PRO A 79 2.70 -3.70 21.12
N GLN A 80 2.20 -4.94 21.04
CA GLN A 80 1.24 -5.36 20.01
C GLN A 80 -0.03 -4.50 19.98
N PHE A 81 -0.53 -4.05 21.14
CA PHE A 81 -1.74 -3.22 21.20
C PHE A 81 -1.56 -1.86 20.52
N LEU A 82 -0.35 -1.25 20.62
CA LEU A 82 -0.05 0.01 19.92
C LEU A 82 0.04 -0.17 18.41
N LEU A 83 0.66 -1.26 17.95
CA LEU A 83 0.72 -1.58 16.53
C LEU A 83 -0.68 -1.82 15.95
N MET A 84 -1.50 -2.61 16.65
CA MET A 84 -2.88 -2.90 16.22
C MET A 84 -3.76 -1.66 16.26
N GLY A 85 -3.67 -0.87 17.33
CA GLY A 85 -4.42 0.38 17.50
C GLY A 85 -4.03 1.43 16.46
N GLY A 86 -2.73 1.66 16.29
CA GLY A 86 -2.21 2.59 15.27
C GLY A 86 -2.60 2.19 13.86
N PHE A 87 -2.53 0.88 13.55
CA PHE A 87 -2.97 0.36 12.26
C PHE A 87 -4.48 0.52 12.04
N ALA A 88 -5.29 0.24 13.06
CA ALA A 88 -6.74 0.40 12.98
C ALA A 88 -7.15 1.87 12.79
N LEU A 89 -6.51 2.80 13.50
CA LEU A 89 -6.72 4.24 13.29
C LEU A 89 -6.36 4.69 11.87
N LEU A 90 -5.25 4.17 11.35
CA LEU A 90 -4.84 4.44 9.97
C LEU A 90 -5.86 3.89 8.97
N MET A 91 -6.35 2.66 9.17
CA MET A 91 -7.40 2.06 8.33
C MET A 91 -8.69 2.90 8.39
N LEU A 92 -9.05 3.42 9.56
CA LEU A 92 -10.21 4.28 9.74
C LEU A 92 -10.06 5.59 8.95
N ALA A 93 -8.89 6.23 9.02
CA ALA A 93 -8.59 7.45 8.27
C ALA A 93 -8.64 7.20 6.75
N VAL A 94 -8.09 6.08 6.28
CA VAL A 94 -8.15 5.67 4.87
C VAL A 94 -9.58 5.37 4.44
N SER A 95 -10.36 4.64 5.26
CA SER A 95 -11.79 4.36 5.03
C SER A 95 -12.60 5.65 4.86
N TRP A 96 -12.44 6.59 5.78
CA TRP A 96 -13.09 7.89 5.73
C TRP A 96 -12.76 8.65 4.43
N ARG A 97 -11.50 8.64 4.04
CA ARG A 97 -11.04 9.28 2.81
C ARG A 97 -11.66 8.65 1.56
N PHE A 98 -11.70 7.31 1.44
CA PHE A 98 -12.37 6.61 0.35
C PHE A 98 -13.87 6.88 0.31
N TYR A 99 -14.52 6.92 1.46
CA TYR A 99 -15.93 7.26 1.57
C TYR A 99 -16.24 8.67 1.10
N LYS A 100 -15.45 9.66 1.55
CA LYS A 100 -15.57 11.06 1.10
C LYS A 100 -15.35 11.18 -0.41
N GLN A 101 -14.34 10.50 -0.94
CA GLN A 101 -14.03 10.50 -2.36
C GLN A 101 -15.14 9.85 -3.21
N SER A 102 -15.84 8.83 -2.68
CA SER A 102 -16.95 8.17 -3.39
C SER A 102 -18.21 9.04 -3.48
N LYS A 103 -18.35 10.07 -2.65
CA LYS A 103 -19.46 11.04 -2.71
C LYS A 103 -19.20 12.19 -3.69
N GLN A 104 -17.95 12.47 -4.02
CA GLN A 104 -17.58 13.52 -4.96
C GLN A 104 -17.63 12.98 -6.39
N THR A 105 -18.78 13.12 -7.03
CA THR A 105 -19.06 12.65 -8.42
C THR A 105 -18.32 13.49 -9.48
N GLN A 106 -17.88 14.69 -9.12
CA GLN A 106 -17.05 15.57 -9.96
C GLN A 106 -16.01 16.24 -9.05
N VAL A 107 -14.82 15.69 -9.02
CA VAL A 107 -13.66 16.42 -8.50
C VAL A 107 -13.17 17.28 -9.67
N ASN A 108 -13.36 18.59 -9.57
CA ASN A 108 -12.59 19.53 -10.39
C ASN A 108 -11.09 19.25 -10.09
N PRO A 109 -10.31 18.82 -11.09
CA PRO A 109 -8.91 18.46 -10.87
C PRO A 109 -8.03 19.65 -10.43
N GLU A 110 -8.58 20.85 -10.41
CA GLU A 110 -7.80 22.09 -10.29
C GLU A 110 -7.68 22.64 -8.87
N GLU A 111 -8.55 22.29 -7.93
CA GLU A 111 -8.64 23.04 -6.67
C GLU A 111 -7.73 22.60 -5.52
N ASP A 112 -7.08 21.42 -5.54
CA ASP A 112 -6.37 20.93 -4.35
C ASP A 112 -4.99 20.29 -4.64
N THR A 113 -4.34 20.65 -5.74
CA THR A 113 -3.02 20.12 -6.07
C THR A 113 -1.93 21.15 -5.80
N LEU A 114 -1.16 20.94 -4.74
CA LEU A 114 0.17 21.53 -4.59
C LEU A 114 1.08 20.89 -5.67
N ARG A 115 1.06 21.50 -6.85
CA ARG A 115 1.70 20.97 -8.08
C ARG A 115 3.22 21.17 -8.01
N LEU A 116 3.91 20.32 -7.28
CA LEU A 116 5.36 20.41 -7.09
C LEU A 116 6.17 19.58 -8.09
N ALA A 117 5.53 18.62 -8.78
CA ALA A 117 6.18 17.79 -9.79
C ALA A 117 5.47 17.93 -11.14
N PHE A 118 6.09 18.65 -12.06
CA PHE A 118 5.57 18.90 -13.40
C PHE A 118 5.91 17.78 -14.37
N ILE A 119 4.97 17.52 -15.30
CA ILE A 119 5.17 16.64 -16.45
C ILE A 119 5.26 17.54 -17.68
N SER A 120 6.27 17.33 -18.54
CA SER A 120 6.35 17.99 -19.83
C SER A 120 5.16 17.58 -20.70
N ASN A 121 4.39 18.54 -21.18
CA ASN A 121 3.26 18.29 -22.07
C ASN A 121 3.70 17.66 -23.40
N ASP A 122 4.93 17.95 -23.86
CA ASP A 122 5.45 17.48 -25.15
C ASP A 122 5.99 16.05 -25.11
N THR A 123 6.56 15.62 -23.99
CA THR A 123 7.22 14.31 -23.88
C THR A 123 6.55 13.34 -22.92
N GLY A 124 5.56 13.80 -22.13
CA GLY A 124 4.94 13.03 -21.07
C GLY A 124 5.91 12.52 -20.00
N LYS A 125 7.16 13.04 -19.95
CA LYS A 125 8.18 12.68 -18.98
C LYS A 125 8.15 13.62 -17.79
N PHE A 126 8.57 13.12 -16.63
CA PHE A 126 8.79 13.97 -15.44
C PHE A 126 9.87 15.01 -15.72
N ILE A 127 9.57 16.26 -15.44
CA ILE A 127 10.57 17.33 -15.33
C ILE A 127 11.21 17.14 -13.95
N TRP A 128 12.47 16.68 -13.97
CA TRP A 128 13.24 16.44 -12.75
C TRP A 128 13.68 17.78 -12.15
N THR A 129 12.91 18.28 -11.19
CA THR A 129 13.32 19.39 -10.35
C THR A 129 13.82 18.83 -9.00
N PRO A 130 14.75 19.51 -8.30
CA PRO A 130 15.17 19.08 -6.96
C PRO A 130 13.99 18.93 -6.00
N VAL A 131 12.98 19.78 -6.12
CA VAL A 131 11.75 19.73 -5.31
C VAL A 131 10.93 18.47 -5.62
N ALA A 132 10.77 18.11 -6.91
CA ALA A 132 10.06 16.89 -7.29
C ALA A 132 10.79 15.64 -6.78
N ALA A 133 12.12 15.60 -6.87
CA ALA A 133 12.92 14.51 -6.34
C ALA A 133 12.77 14.39 -4.81
N LEU A 134 12.81 15.50 -4.08
CA LEU A 134 12.65 15.53 -2.63
C LEU A 134 11.27 15.05 -2.20
N VAL A 135 10.20 15.49 -2.88
CA VAL A 135 8.83 15.04 -2.61
C VAL A 135 8.69 13.53 -2.85
N LEU A 136 9.21 13.02 -3.97
CA LEU A 136 9.17 11.58 -4.26
C LEU A 136 10.00 10.78 -3.25
N ALA A 137 11.17 11.27 -2.84
CA ALA A 137 11.98 10.66 -1.80
C ALA A 137 11.23 10.62 -0.44
N ALA A 138 10.58 11.72 -0.05
CA ALA A 138 9.78 11.78 1.17
C ALA A 138 8.59 10.80 1.13
N ILE A 139 7.90 10.69 -0.01
CA ILE A 139 6.84 9.69 -0.21
C ILE A 139 7.41 8.27 -0.08
N GLY A 140 8.58 8.01 -0.67
CA GLY A 140 9.28 6.73 -0.58
C GLY A 140 9.66 6.38 0.85
N MET A 141 10.25 7.31 1.60
CA MET A 141 10.60 7.12 3.02
C MET A 141 9.37 6.84 3.89
N LEU A 142 8.32 7.65 3.75
CA LEU A 142 7.08 7.47 4.51
C LEU A 142 6.41 6.11 4.19
N THR A 143 6.41 5.74 2.91
CA THR A 143 5.91 4.44 2.46
C THR A 143 6.74 3.30 3.03
N GLY A 144 8.07 3.42 2.98
CA GLY A 144 8.98 2.43 3.55
C GLY A 144 8.78 2.25 5.05
N LEU A 145 8.65 3.36 5.80
CA LEU A 145 8.37 3.33 7.23
C LEU A 145 7.08 2.56 7.54
N MET A 146 6.00 2.92 6.86
CA MET A 146 4.69 2.25 7.04
C MET A 146 4.73 0.79 6.60
N THR A 147 5.47 0.47 5.54
CA THR A 147 5.70 -0.90 5.11
C THR A 147 6.41 -1.72 6.18
N GLY A 148 7.45 -1.15 6.78
CA GLY A 148 8.21 -1.80 7.85
C GLY A 148 7.40 -1.97 9.13
N LEU A 149 6.69 -0.93 9.57
CA LEU A 149 5.89 -0.96 10.80
C LEU A 149 4.69 -1.93 10.70
N LEU A 150 4.00 -1.92 9.58
CA LEU A 150 2.68 -2.53 9.45
C LEU A 150 2.64 -3.76 8.51
N GLY A 151 3.70 -4.02 7.74
CA GLY A 151 3.75 -5.14 6.80
C GLY A 151 2.80 -5.04 5.60
N VAL A 152 2.33 -3.85 5.24
CA VAL A 152 1.21 -3.65 4.28
C VAL A 152 1.67 -3.20 2.90
N GLY A 153 2.96 -2.90 2.71
CA GLY A 153 3.49 -2.44 1.43
C GLY A 153 3.19 -0.97 1.08
N GLY A 154 2.60 -0.18 2.00
CA GLY A 154 2.47 1.29 1.91
C GLY A 154 1.72 1.88 0.71
N GLY A 155 1.18 1.05 -0.19
CA GLY A 155 0.54 1.51 -1.44
C GLY A 155 -0.68 2.41 -1.24
N PHE A 156 -1.36 2.25 -0.12
CA PHE A 156 -2.49 3.09 0.27
C PHE A 156 -2.09 4.55 0.53
N LEU A 157 -0.81 4.81 0.81
CA LEU A 157 -0.24 6.16 0.98
C LEU A 157 0.30 6.72 -0.34
N ILE A 158 0.93 5.88 -1.17
CA ILE A 158 1.56 6.33 -2.42
C ILE A 158 0.52 6.96 -3.34
N VAL A 159 -0.62 6.28 -3.56
CA VAL A 159 -1.64 6.75 -4.50
C VAL A 159 -2.18 8.14 -4.14
N PRO A 160 -2.66 8.40 -2.90
CA PRO A 160 -3.15 9.71 -2.54
C PRO A 160 -2.07 10.80 -2.50
N LEU A 161 -0.83 10.45 -2.09
CA LEU A 161 0.26 11.42 -2.07
C LEU A 161 0.72 11.76 -3.49
N MET A 162 0.90 10.78 -4.36
CA MET A 162 1.22 11.04 -5.76
C MET A 162 0.11 11.85 -6.45
N ARG A 163 -1.17 11.56 -6.18
CA ARG A 163 -2.29 12.31 -6.73
C ARG A 163 -2.27 13.78 -6.29
N ARG A 164 -1.83 14.07 -5.07
CA ARG A 164 -1.75 15.44 -4.54
C ARG A 164 -0.57 16.23 -5.10
N PHE A 165 0.56 15.59 -5.32
CA PHE A 165 1.83 16.26 -5.65
C PHE A 165 2.26 16.10 -7.11
N THR A 166 1.60 15.26 -7.91
CA THR A 166 1.98 15.02 -9.32
C THR A 166 0.80 15.18 -10.27
N HIS A 167 1.09 15.51 -11.52
CA HIS A 167 0.09 15.61 -12.61
C HIS A 167 -0.18 14.28 -13.33
N LEU A 168 0.23 13.16 -12.75
CA LEU A 168 0.03 11.86 -13.39
C LEU A 168 -1.45 11.47 -13.45
N ALA A 169 -1.86 10.90 -14.57
CA ALA A 169 -3.15 10.23 -14.68
C ALA A 169 -3.24 9.06 -13.68
N ILE A 170 -4.44 8.82 -13.12
CA ILE A 170 -4.67 7.78 -12.10
C ILE A 170 -4.11 6.41 -12.50
N PRO A 171 -4.26 5.90 -13.74
CA PRO A 171 -3.67 4.62 -14.13
C PRO A 171 -2.14 4.58 -14.00
N GLY A 172 -1.46 5.69 -14.34
CA GLY A 172 -0.01 5.83 -14.19
C GLY A 172 0.44 5.85 -12.72
N ILE A 173 -0.33 6.55 -11.86
CA ILE A 173 -0.08 6.57 -10.41
C ILE A 173 -0.19 5.14 -9.85
N VAL A 174 -1.28 4.43 -10.18
CA VAL A 174 -1.53 3.06 -9.71
C VAL A 174 -0.43 2.11 -10.18
N ALA A 175 -0.08 2.14 -11.47
CA ALA A 175 0.96 1.28 -12.01
C ALA A 175 2.34 1.55 -11.37
N THR A 176 2.69 2.83 -11.19
CA THR A 176 3.94 3.23 -10.52
C THR A 176 3.95 2.82 -9.06
N SER A 177 2.84 3.00 -8.33
CA SER A 177 2.73 2.59 -6.92
C SER A 177 2.85 1.07 -6.75
N LEU A 178 2.28 0.27 -7.63
CA LEU A 178 2.43 -1.19 -7.60
C LEU A 178 3.89 -1.60 -7.81
N PHE A 179 4.61 -0.92 -8.67
CA PHE A 179 6.03 -1.17 -8.86
C PHE A 179 6.87 -0.76 -7.64
N VAL A 180 6.58 0.39 -7.01
CA VAL A 180 7.20 0.79 -5.74
C VAL A 180 6.93 -0.23 -4.63
N ILE A 181 5.68 -0.71 -4.49
CA ILE A 181 5.31 -1.73 -3.51
C ILE A 181 6.10 -3.02 -3.74
N THR A 182 6.28 -3.42 -5.01
CA THR A 182 7.07 -4.60 -5.34
C THR A 182 8.52 -4.43 -4.87
N LEU A 183 9.16 -3.30 -5.19
CA LEU A 183 10.55 -3.05 -4.82
C LEU A 183 10.74 -2.90 -3.30
N VAL A 184 9.95 -2.04 -2.65
CA VAL A 184 10.02 -1.79 -1.20
C VAL A 184 9.61 -3.04 -0.42
N GLY A 185 8.57 -3.74 -0.89
CA GLY A 185 8.13 -5.00 -0.32
C GLY A 185 9.19 -6.09 -0.40
N SER A 186 9.81 -6.28 -1.57
CA SER A 186 10.92 -7.25 -1.72
C SER A 186 12.11 -6.89 -0.83
N GLY A 187 12.46 -5.60 -0.73
CA GLY A 187 13.48 -5.12 0.20
C GLY A 187 13.11 -5.39 1.67
N GLY A 188 11.85 -5.17 2.03
CA GLY A 188 11.35 -5.45 3.39
C GLY A 188 11.34 -6.94 3.72
N VAL A 189 11.00 -7.81 2.75
CA VAL A 189 11.10 -9.28 2.89
C VAL A 189 12.56 -9.69 3.08
N ALA A 190 13.47 -9.18 2.26
CA ALA A 190 14.89 -9.46 2.40
C ALA A 190 15.42 -9.06 3.78
N ASN A 191 15.04 -7.88 4.28
CA ASN A 191 15.41 -7.42 5.62
C ASN A 191 14.83 -8.33 6.73
N ALA A 192 13.57 -8.78 6.59
CA ALA A 192 12.95 -9.69 7.56
C ALA A 192 13.66 -11.05 7.62
N LEU A 193 14.00 -11.61 6.46
CA LEU A 193 14.77 -12.87 6.37
C LEU A 193 16.17 -12.73 6.97
N LEU A 194 16.86 -11.62 6.70
CA LEU A 194 18.18 -11.34 7.30
C LEU A 194 18.10 -11.14 8.82
N ALA A 195 16.96 -10.71 9.33
CA ALA A 195 16.68 -10.59 10.76
C ALA A 195 16.25 -11.92 11.40
N GLY A 196 16.21 -13.03 10.64
CA GLY A 196 15.87 -14.36 11.16
C GLY A 196 14.36 -14.61 11.29
N ALA A 197 13.51 -13.90 10.52
CA ALA A 197 12.09 -14.17 10.54
C ALA A 197 11.78 -15.57 10.02
N GLU A 198 11.12 -16.39 10.83
CA GLU A 198 10.62 -17.70 10.42
C GLU A 198 9.35 -17.52 9.58
N LEU A 199 9.36 -18.11 8.38
CA LEU A 199 8.22 -18.06 7.48
C LEU A 199 7.59 -19.45 7.37
N PRO A 200 6.35 -19.63 7.82
CA PRO A 200 5.61 -20.86 7.59
C PRO A 200 5.33 -21.00 6.09
N VAL A 201 6.02 -21.95 5.44
CA VAL A 201 6.06 -22.07 3.97
C VAL A 201 4.69 -22.37 3.37
N VAL A 202 3.92 -23.27 4.01
CA VAL A 202 2.61 -23.70 3.51
C VAL A 202 1.60 -22.54 3.55
N GLU A 203 1.53 -21.85 4.69
CA GLU A 203 0.61 -20.72 4.89
C GLU A 203 1.02 -19.54 4.01
N THR A 204 2.32 -19.27 3.91
CA THR A 204 2.85 -18.19 3.05
C THR A 204 2.51 -18.46 1.58
N SER A 205 2.76 -19.67 1.09
CA SER A 205 2.51 -20.01 -0.32
C SER A 205 1.03 -19.98 -0.67
N SER A 206 0.16 -20.49 0.21
CA SER A 206 -1.28 -20.46 0.03
C SER A 206 -1.83 -19.02 0.02
N PHE A 207 -1.33 -18.17 0.93
CA PHE A 207 -1.74 -16.77 1.01
C PHE A 207 -1.24 -15.96 -0.20
N VAL A 208 -0.02 -16.20 -0.67
CA VAL A 208 0.51 -15.63 -1.93
C VAL A 208 -0.34 -16.03 -3.12
N GLY A 209 -0.68 -17.33 -3.24
CA GLY A 209 -1.55 -17.83 -4.30
C GLY A 209 -2.93 -17.17 -4.30
N ALA A 210 -3.54 -17.05 -3.11
CA ALA A 210 -4.82 -16.37 -2.93
C ALA A 210 -4.72 -14.87 -3.28
N MET A 211 -3.63 -14.20 -2.93
CA MET A 211 -3.41 -12.78 -3.25
C MET A 211 -3.26 -12.55 -4.76
N ILE A 212 -2.49 -13.40 -5.44
CA ILE A 212 -2.32 -13.33 -6.92
C ILE A 212 -3.65 -13.62 -7.61
N GLY A 213 -4.34 -14.69 -7.21
CA GLY A 213 -5.67 -15.04 -7.75
C GLY A 213 -6.67 -13.91 -7.53
N GLY A 214 -6.74 -13.36 -6.32
CA GLY A 214 -7.58 -12.22 -5.98
C GLY A 214 -7.23 -10.96 -6.78
N MET A 215 -5.95 -10.73 -7.08
CA MET A 215 -5.50 -9.63 -7.94
C MET A 215 -6.05 -9.78 -9.37
N LEU A 216 -5.94 -10.96 -9.96
CA LEU A 216 -6.40 -11.25 -11.31
C LEU A 216 -7.93 -11.16 -11.44
N VAL A 217 -8.65 -11.79 -10.51
CA VAL A 217 -10.12 -11.77 -10.47
C VAL A 217 -10.62 -10.34 -10.19
N GLY A 218 -10.07 -9.67 -9.18
CA GLY A 218 -10.43 -8.31 -8.83
C GLY A 218 -10.25 -7.33 -9.99
N ARG A 219 -9.23 -7.54 -10.81
CA ARG A 219 -8.97 -6.72 -11.98
C ARG A 219 -10.00 -6.94 -13.11
N ARG A 220 -10.46 -8.19 -13.31
CA ARG A 220 -11.56 -8.48 -14.24
C ARG A 220 -12.87 -7.85 -13.77
N VAL A 221 -13.17 -7.97 -12.48
CA VAL A 221 -14.39 -7.42 -11.88
C VAL A 221 -14.38 -5.89 -11.90
N SER A 222 -13.22 -5.24 -11.63
CA SER A 222 -13.13 -3.78 -11.61
C SER A 222 -13.46 -3.12 -12.97
N ARG A 223 -13.25 -3.83 -14.09
CA ARG A 223 -13.62 -3.35 -15.42
C ARG A 223 -15.14 -3.27 -15.64
N LYS A 224 -15.93 -4.00 -14.83
CA LYS A 224 -17.41 -4.04 -14.91
C LYS A 224 -18.08 -3.14 -13.88
N LEU A 225 -17.36 -2.69 -12.86
CA LEU A 225 -17.92 -1.88 -11.77
C LEU A 225 -17.59 -0.40 -11.95
N GLN A 226 -18.51 0.44 -11.53
CA GLN A 226 -18.27 1.88 -11.48
C GLN A 226 -17.30 2.22 -10.33
N ALA A 227 -16.43 3.20 -10.55
CA ALA A 227 -15.40 3.57 -9.57
C ALA A 227 -15.95 3.89 -8.18
N TRP A 228 -17.12 4.54 -8.09
CA TRP A 228 -17.76 4.88 -6.82
C TRP A 228 -18.25 3.67 -6.04
N GLN A 229 -18.71 2.60 -6.74
CA GLN A 229 -19.14 1.35 -6.11
C GLN A 229 -17.97 0.63 -5.46
N VAL A 230 -16.85 0.55 -6.19
CA VAL A 230 -15.60 -0.04 -5.69
C VAL A 230 -15.08 0.73 -4.48
N GLN A 231 -15.08 2.06 -4.54
CA GLN A 231 -14.63 2.92 -3.46
C GLN A 231 -15.50 2.79 -2.21
N ARG A 232 -16.83 2.78 -2.36
CA ARG A 232 -17.77 2.59 -1.23
C ARG A 232 -17.63 1.21 -0.60
N GLY A 233 -17.64 0.16 -1.42
CA GLY A 233 -17.48 -1.21 -0.93
C GLY A 233 -16.17 -1.39 -0.16
N PHE A 234 -15.07 -0.84 -0.71
CA PHE A 234 -13.78 -0.88 -0.05
C PHE A 234 -13.74 -0.05 1.24
N ALA A 235 -14.35 1.14 1.26
CA ALA A 235 -14.44 1.96 2.46
C ALA A 235 -15.21 1.25 3.58
N LEU A 236 -16.38 0.65 3.28
CA LEU A 236 -17.16 -0.10 4.26
C LEU A 236 -16.39 -1.32 4.81
N LEU A 237 -15.69 -2.04 3.94
CA LEU A 237 -14.87 -3.17 4.35
C LEU A 237 -13.72 -2.73 5.26
N LEU A 238 -13.00 -1.66 4.91
CA LEU A 238 -11.96 -1.09 5.76
C LEU A 238 -12.51 -0.61 7.10
N PHE A 239 -13.70 -0.01 7.12
CA PHE A 239 -14.35 0.43 8.34
C PHE A 239 -14.67 -0.74 9.27
N ALA A 240 -15.30 -1.80 8.74
CA ALA A 240 -15.62 -2.98 9.52
C ALA A 240 -14.36 -3.66 10.09
N VAL A 241 -13.30 -3.81 9.27
CA VAL A 241 -12.03 -4.40 9.70
C VAL A 241 -11.32 -3.50 10.72
N SER A 242 -11.38 -2.18 10.58
CA SER A 242 -10.78 -1.26 11.55
C SER A 242 -11.44 -1.35 12.92
N LEU A 243 -12.79 -1.48 12.97
CA LEU A 243 -13.51 -1.68 14.23
C LEU A 243 -13.14 -3.01 14.90
N TYR A 244 -13.04 -4.09 14.10
CA TYR A 244 -12.58 -5.38 14.60
C TYR A 244 -11.18 -5.31 15.20
N MET A 245 -10.23 -4.63 14.52
CA MET A 245 -8.87 -4.45 14.99
C MET A 245 -8.80 -3.58 16.24
N LEU A 246 -9.62 -2.52 16.35
CA LEU A 246 -9.71 -1.71 17.57
C LEU A 246 -10.22 -2.52 18.75
N GLY A 247 -11.26 -3.32 18.56
CA GLY A 247 -11.78 -4.21 19.60
C GLY A 247 -10.72 -5.21 20.08
N LYS A 248 -9.97 -5.81 19.16
CA LYS A 248 -8.88 -6.74 19.50
C LYS A 248 -7.70 -6.02 20.18
N ALA A 249 -7.38 -4.80 19.77
CA ALA A 249 -6.36 -3.97 20.42
C ALA A 249 -6.74 -3.63 21.88
N TYR A 250 -8.02 -3.32 22.12
CA TYR A 250 -8.53 -3.04 23.46
C TYR A 250 -8.48 -4.27 24.37
N LEU A 251 -8.84 -5.44 23.87
CA LEU A 251 -8.74 -6.70 24.63
C LEU A 251 -7.28 -7.03 24.97
N ASN A 252 -6.34 -6.81 24.06
CA ASN A 252 -4.91 -7.03 24.32
C ASN A 252 -4.28 -5.96 25.24
N PHE A 253 -4.96 -4.85 25.50
CA PHE A 253 -4.53 -3.85 26.48
C PHE A 253 -4.93 -4.23 27.91
N GLN A 254 -5.99 -5.03 28.07
CA GLN A 254 -6.51 -5.45 29.37
C GLN A 254 -5.83 -6.72 29.92
N LEU A 255 -5.09 -7.46 29.07
CA LEU A 255 -4.32 -8.64 29.44
C LEU A 255 -2.84 -8.28 29.67
#